data_6923bd834daea10997d28dd13b5e1683
#
_entry.id   6923bd834daea10997d28dd13b5e1683
#
_cell.length_a   1.000
_cell.length_b   1.000
_cell.length_c   1.000
_cell.angle_alpha   90.00
_cell.angle_beta   90.00
_cell.angle_gamma   90.00
#
_symmetry.space_group_name_H-M   'P 1'
#
loop_
_entity.id
_entity.type
_entity.pdbx_description
1 polymer ?
#
loop_
_entity_poly.entity_id
_entity_poly.type
_entity_poly.pdbx_seq_one_letter_code
_entity_poly.pdbx_strand_id
1 'polypeptide(L)'
;MADASTPYELTSELIKGQAARPGGRIRWRGATVLEVEPGSPAALEGLEPGMIVSHVNGVELRDMIDWDWEADGPEVDLEGIANPDMPDEFEFECHIERDWGQDWGISFDGAVFDGMRLCRNNCLFCFMKMLPRGMRRTLYMRDDDYRLSFLQGNFVTLTNLTDDDVERIVSHALSPLNV
;
A
#
# COMPACT_ATOMS: atom_id res chain seq x y z
N MET A 1 30.38 -1.10 12.01
CA MET A 1 30.30 -1.19 10.54
C MET A 1 28.86 -1.46 10.24
N ALA A 2 28.10 -0.42 9.89
CA ALA A 2 26.67 -0.54 9.58
C ALA A 2 26.53 -1.13 8.17
N ASP A 3 25.82 -2.23 8.11
CA ASP A 3 25.46 -2.88 6.84
C ASP A 3 24.42 -1.99 6.16
N ALA A 4 24.79 -1.38 5.06
CA ALA A 4 23.90 -0.59 4.23
C ALA A 4 23.14 -1.57 3.33
N SER A 5 22.00 -2.09 3.81
CA SER A 5 21.02 -2.74 2.96
C SER A 5 20.56 -1.71 1.92
N THR A 6 20.79 -2.05 0.65
CA THR A 6 20.46 -1.15 -0.46
C THR A 6 18.93 -1.02 -0.61
N PRO A 7 18.40 0.14 -1.05
CA PRO A 7 16.96 0.35 -1.26
C PRO A 7 16.29 -0.69 -2.17
N TYR A 8 17.08 -1.43 -2.95
CA TYR A 8 16.63 -2.48 -3.87
C TYR A 8 16.17 -3.77 -3.16
N GLU A 9 16.72 -4.10 -2.00
CA GLU A 9 16.30 -5.30 -1.25
C GLU A 9 14.96 -5.12 -0.54
N LEU A 10 14.66 -3.91 -0.06
CA LEU A 10 13.36 -3.56 0.54
C LEU A 10 12.22 -3.66 -0.47
N THR A 11 12.44 -3.26 -1.73
CA THR A 11 11.40 -3.34 -2.78
C THR A 11 11.07 -4.78 -3.18
N SER A 12 12.03 -5.73 -3.09
CA SER A 12 11.78 -7.13 -3.45
C SER A 12 10.94 -7.88 -2.40
N GLU A 13 10.95 -7.44 -1.16
CA GLU A 13 10.11 -8.00 -0.10
C GLU A 13 8.70 -7.44 -0.11
N LEU A 14 8.53 -6.14 -0.38
CA LEU A 14 7.23 -5.49 -0.59
C LEU A 14 6.43 -6.11 -1.75
N ILE A 15 7.11 -6.54 -2.82
CA ILE A 15 6.48 -7.22 -3.96
C ILE A 15 6.02 -8.64 -3.60
N LYS A 16 6.63 -9.31 -2.63
CA LYS A 16 6.21 -10.66 -2.21
C LYS A 16 4.88 -10.69 -1.50
N GLY A 17 4.50 -9.61 -0.78
CA GLY A 17 3.20 -9.48 -0.10
C GLY A 17 2.01 -9.31 -1.05
N GLN A 18 2.23 -8.77 -2.26
CA GLN A 18 1.18 -8.50 -3.25
C GLN A 18 0.76 -9.73 -4.09
N ALA A 19 1.29 -10.91 -3.83
CA ALA A 19 0.79 -12.13 -4.46
C ALA A 19 -0.63 -12.39 -3.96
N ALA A 20 -1.63 -11.97 -4.75
CA ALA A 20 -3.05 -12.22 -4.50
C ALA A 20 -3.23 -13.62 -3.92
N ARG A 21 -3.74 -13.72 -2.69
CA ARG A 21 -4.11 -15.01 -2.09
C ARG A 21 -5.11 -15.68 -3.04
N PRO A 22 -4.86 -16.90 -3.54
CA PRO A 22 -5.72 -17.53 -4.51
C PRO A 22 -7.08 -17.80 -3.88
N GLY A 23 -8.12 -17.07 -4.32
CA GLY A 23 -9.51 -17.44 -4.15
C GLY A 23 -10.28 -16.88 -2.96
N GLY A 24 -9.73 -15.99 -2.13
CA GLY A 24 -10.46 -15.29 -1.08
C GLY A 24 -11.21 -14.08 -1.65
N ARG A 25 -12.51 -13.94 -1.40
CA ARG A 25 -13.19 -12.64 -1.54
C ARG A 25 -12.52 -11.71 -0.54
N ILE A 26 -11.97 -10.58 -1.02
CA ILE A 26 -11.55 -9.50 -0.13
C ILE A 26 -12.83 -8.98 0.54
N ARG A 27 -13.07 -9.41 1.76
CA ARG A 27 -14.24 -9.01 2.55
C ARG A 27 -14.03 -7.60 3.09
N TRP A 28 -12.79 -7.28 3.42
CA TRP A 28 -12.40 -6.01 4.01
C TRP A 28 -11.43 -5.28 3.08
N ARG A 29 -11.63 -3.97 2.91
CA ARG A 29 -10.72 -3.08 2.22
C ARG A 29 -9.89 -2.32 3.25
N GLY A 30 -8.62 -2.13 2.98
CA GLY A 30 -7.71 -1.39 3.85
C GLY A 30 -6.32 -1.98 3.87
N ALA A 31 -5.47 -1.38 4.68
CA ALA A 31 -4.08 -1.76 4.88
C ALA A 31 -3.97 -2.86 5.95
N THR A 32 -3.47 -4.02 5.59
CA THR A 32 -3.13 -5.05 6.59
C THR A 32 -1.86 -4.64 7.34
N VAL A 33 -1.94 -4.57 8.65
CA VAL A 33 -0.78 -4.33 9.52
C VAL A 33 0.14 -5.54 9.45
N LEU A 34 1.36 -5.33 8.95
CA LEU A 34 2.38 -6.37 8.83
C LEU A 34 3.19 -6.51 10.11
N GLU A 35 3.62 -5.38 10.66
CA GLU A 35 4.46 -5.32 11.85
C GLU A 35 4.10 -4.08 12.67
N VAL A 36 4.19 -4.21 14.00
CA VAL A 36 4.06 -3.10 14.95
C VAL A 36 5.30 -3.11 15.82
N GLU A 37 6.03 -2.00 15.85
CA GLU A 37 7.27 -1.86 16.64
C GLU A 37 6.95 -1.85 18.14
N PRO A 38 7.57 -2.72 18.95
CA PRO A 38 7.30 -2.78 20.37
C PRO A 38 7.62 -1.45 21.09
N GLY A 39 6.65 -0.93 21.86
CA GLY A 39 6.77 0.33 22.57
C GLY A 39 6.57 1.58 21.71
N SER A 40 6.21 1.41 20.43
CA SER A 40 5.78 2.52 19.55
C SER A 40 4.43 3.08 19.98
N PRO A 41 4.06 4.27 19.51
CA PRO A 41 2.72 4.83 19.71
C PRO A 41 1.61 3.85 19.34
N ALA A 42 1.71 3.19 18.19
CA ALA A 42 0.72 2.21 17.76
C ALA A 42 0.63 0.97 18.68
N ALA A 43 1.77 0.49 19.16
CA ALA A 43 1.79 -0.64 20.10
C ALA A 43 1.14 -0.29 21.45
N LEU A 44 1.29 0.96 21.92
CA LEU A 44 0.70 1.42 23.17
C LEU A 44 -0.82 1.50 23.11
N GLU A 45 -1.37 1.81 21.93
CA GLU A 45 -2.81 1.85 21.66
C GLU A 45 -3.39 0.49 21.23
N GLY A 46 -2.55 -0.56 21.27
CA GLY A 46 -3.00 -1.94 21.08
C GLY A 46 -3.16 -2.39 19.63
N LEU A 47 -2.51 -1.71 18.67
CA LEU A 47 -2.42 -2.25 17.32
C LEU A 47 -1.55 -3.50 17.30
N GLU A 48 -1.99 -4.49 16.53
CA GLU A 48 -1.31 -5.78 16.39
C GLU A 48 -1.17 -6.18 14.91
N PRO A 49 -0.13 -6.96 14.57
CA PRO A 49 0.00 -7.53 13.24
C PRO A 49 -1.21 -8.37 12.85
N GLY A 50 -1.68 -8.20 11.62
CA GLY A 50 -2.87 -8.89 11.09
C GLY A 50 -4.16 -8.10 11.19
N MET A 51 -4.21 -7.01 11.95
CA MET A 51 -5.31 -6.05 11.91
C MET A 51 -5.38 -5.39 10.53
N ILE A 52 -6.57 -4.92 10.13
CA ILE A 52 -6.78 -4.17 8.89
C ILE A 52 -7.22 -2.76 9.26
N VAL A 53 -6.43 -1.77 8.85
CA VAL A 53 -6.78 -0.34 8.95
C VAL A 53 -7.53 0.04 7.68
N SER A 54 -8.78 0.48 7.80
CA SER A 54 -9.65 0.85 6.69
C SER A 54 -9.69 2.35 6.43
N HIS A 55 -9.62 3.16 7.49
CA HIS A 55 -9.61 4.62 7.41
C HIS A 55 -8.53 5.22 8.31
N VAL A 56 -8.05 6.37 7.88
CA VAL A 56 -7.13 7.23 8.62
C VAL A 56 -7.70 8.65 8.59
N ASN A 57 -7.92 9.26 9.77
CA ASN A 57 -8.58 10.56 9.94
C ASN A 57 -9.92 10.67 9.18
N GLY A 58 -10.69 9.56 9.11
CA GLY A 58 -11.96 9.48 8.39
C GLY A 58 -11.82 9.34 6.85
N VAL A 59 -10.61 9.26 6.31
CA VAL A 59 -10.33 9.04 4.88
C VAL A 59 -10.06 7.57 4.63
N GLU A 60 -10.68 6.98 3.57
CA GLU A 60 -10.45 5.59 3.18
C GLU A 60 -8.96 5.37 2.84
N LEU A 61 -8.33 4.41 3.49
CA LEU A 61 -6.92 4.08 3.30
C LEU A 61 -6.74 3.13 2.11
N ARG A 62 -6.45 3.67 0.93
CA ARG A 62 -6.33 2.95 -0.34
C ARG A 62 -4.89 2.55 -0.68
N ASP A 63 -3.93 3.34 -0.20
CA ASP A 63 -2.51 3.17 -0.49
C ASP A 63 -1.62 3.96 0.49
N MET A 64 -0.30 3.80 0.36
CA MET A 64 0.67 4.51 1.19
C MET A 64 0.67 6.03 0.99
N ILE A 65 0.16 6.54 -0.13
CA ILE A 65 0.05 8.00 -0.34
C ILE A 65 -1.01 8.58 0.61
N ASP A 66 -2.16 7.90 0.76
CA ASP A 66 -3.19 8.31 1.71
C ASP A 66 -2.63 8.27 3.15
N TRP A 67 -1.86 7.22 3.50
CA TRP A 67 -1.20 7.12 4.79
C TRP A 67 -0.23 8.27 5.05
N ASP A 68 0.71 8.48 4.14
CA ASP A 68 1.75 9.51 4.30
C ASP A 68 1.15 10.92 4.36
N TRP A 69 0.02 11.14 3.68
CA TRP A 69 -0.66 12.44 3.66
C TRP A 69 -1.48 12.70 4.91
N GLU A 70 -2.25 11.71 5.34
CA GLU A 70 -3.17 11.86 6.47
C GLU A 70 -2.49 11.68 7.83
N ALA A 71 -1.44 10.85 7.90
CA ALA A 71 -0.73 10.54 9.14
C ALA A 71 0.55 11.38 9.35
N ASP A 72 0.71 12.51 8.65
CA ASP A 72 1.89 13.39 8.79
C ASP A 72 1.91 14.16 10.14
N GLY A 73 0.74 14.36 10.78
CA GLY A 73 0.57 15.10 12.02
C GLY A 73 1.09 14.39 13.29
N PRO A 74 0.96 15.04 14.46
CA PRO A 74 1.29 14.46 15.76
C PRO A 74 0.22 13.51 16.30
N GLU A 75 -0.96 13.51 15.72
CA GLU A 75 -2.11 12.67 16.10
C GLU A 75 -2.74 12.04 14.86
N VAL A 76 -3.33 10.87 15.03
CA VAL A 76 -4.03 10.14 13.96
C VAL A 76 -5.19 9.33 14.55
N ASP A 77 -6.35 9.39 13.89
CA ASP A 77 -7.50 8.55 14.16
C ASP A 77 -7.51 7.38 13.17
N LEU A 78 -7.51 6.16 13.66
CA LEU A 78 -7.56 4.95 12.86
C LEU A 78 -8.86 4.19 13.10
N GLU A 79 -9.47 3.73 12.01
CA GLU A 79 -10.61 2.83 12.04
C GLU A 79 -10.25 1.56 11.28
N GLY A 80 -10.75 0.43 11.75
CA GLY A 80 -10.41 -0.83 11.10
C GLY A 80 -11.07 -2.05 11.68
N ILE A 81 -10.50 -3.20 11.34
CA ILE A 81 -11.00 -4.53 11.75
C ILE A 81 -9.88 -5.28 12.46
N ALA A 82 -10.15 -5.72 13.66
CA ALA A 82 -9.31 -6.66 14.39
C ALA A 82 -9.78 -8.09 14.16
N ASN A 83 -8.84 -9.03 14.17
CA ASN A 83 -9.07 -10.46 13.93
C ASN A 83 -9.90 -10.76 12.65
N PRO A 84 -9.53 -10.19 11.48
CA PRO A 84 -10.30 -10.35 10.26
C PRO A 84 -10.50 -11.84 9.92
N ASP A 85 -11.73 -12.20 9.53
CA ASP A 85 -12.12 -13.57 9.19
C ASP A 85 -12.10 -14.60 10.37
N MET A 86 -11.93 -14.14 11.62
CA MET A 86 -11.95 -14.95 12.82
C MET A 86 -13.32 -14.85 13.54
N PRO A 87 -13.69 -15.81 14.41
CA PRO A 87 -14.96 -15.76 15.14
C PRO A 87 -15.10 -14.58 16.12
N ASP A 88 -13.98 -14.01 16.52
CA ASP A 88 -13.85 -12.85 17.41
C ASP A 88 -13.46 -11.56 16.65
N GLU A 89 -13.83 -11.47 15.37
CA GLU A 89 -13.70 -10.28 14.55
C GLU A 89 -14.52 -9.12 15.12
N PHE A 90 -13.90 -7.94 15.25
CA PHE A 90 -14.58 -6.72 15.67
C PHE A 90 -14.01 -5.47 14.99
N GLU A 91 -14.86 -4.45 14.84
CA GLU A 91 -14.43 -3.14 14.39
C GLU A 91 -13.74 -2.40 15.55
N PHE A 92 -12.67 -1.69 15.24
CA PHE A 92 -11.98 -0.85 16.21
C PHE A 92 -11.86 0.58 15.69
N GLU A 93 -11.83 1.50 16.64
CA GLU A 93 -11.43 2.88 16.46
C GLU A 93 -10.37 3.18 17.50
N CYS A 94 -9.27 3.80 17.12
CA CYS A 94 -8.25 4.22 18.07
C CYS A 94 -7.66 5.58 17.68
N HIS A 95 -7.37 6.37 18.69
CA HIS A 95 -6.68 7.64 18.57
C HIS A 95 -5.24 7.45 19.05
N ILE A 96 -4.27 7.81 18.20
CA ILE A 96 -2.85 7.64 18.49
C ILE A 96 -2.19 9.00 18.47
N GLU A 97 -1.41 9.30 19.51
CA GLU A 97 -0.56 10.49 19.59
C GLU A 97 0.91 10.09 19.50
N ARG A 98 1.71 10.95 18.89
CA ARG A 98 3.18 10.80 18.85
C ARG A 98 3.89 12.11 19.10
N ASP A 99 5.12 12.02 19.62
CA ASP A 99 6.02 13.17 19.64
C ASP A 99 6.38 13.59 18.21
N TRP A 100 6.61 14.88 18.02
CA TRP A 100 6.93 15.42 16.69
C TRP A 100 8.21 14.76 16.12
N GLY A 101 8.06 14.12 14.96
CA GLY A 101 9.14 13.36 14.30
C GLY A 101 9.35 11.95 14.81
N GLN A 102 8.54 11.48 15.75
CA GLN A 102 8.52 10.09 16.15
C GLN A 102 7.78 9.26 15.07
N ASP A 103 8.27 8.04 14.81
CA ASP A 103 7.57 7.10 13.94
C ASP A 103 6.33 6.51 14.61
N TRP A 104 5.29 6.21 13.86
CA TRP A 104 4.10 5.52 14.37
C TRP A 104 4.40 4.09 14.83
N GLY A 105 5.43 3.48 14.22
CA GLY A 105 5.83 2.11 14.44
C GLY A 105 4.92 1.09 13.78
N ILE A 106 4.28 1.45 12.67
CA ILE A 106 3.40 0.58 11.89
C ILE A 106 4.02 0.33 10.53
N SER A 107 4.07 -0.92 10.10
CA SER A 107 4.31 -1.28 8.69
C SER A 107 3.12 -2.03 8.14
N PHE A 108 2.81 -1.78 6.86
CA PHE A 108 1.68 -2.40 6.17
C PHE A 108 2.13 -3.42 5.13
N ASP A 109 1.26 -4.40 4.83
CA ASP A 109 1.49 -5.38 3.77
C ASP A 109 1.21 -4.76 2.40
N GLY A 110 2.28 -4.27 1.76
CA GLY A 110 2.24 -3.66 0.44
C GLY A 110 2.12 -2.14 0.45
N ALA A 111 2.04 -1.58 -0.75
CA ALA A 111 1.96 -0.13 -0.98
C ALA A 111 0.58 0.32 -1.51
N VAL A 112 -0.26 -0.63 -1.94
CA VAL A 112 -1.59 -0.41 -2.53
C VAL A 112 -2.56 -1.40 -1.92
N PHE A 113 -3.58 -0.92 -1.21
CA PHE A 113 -4.44 -1.73 -0.35
C PHE A 113 -5.79 -2.09 -0.99
N ASP A 114 -6.25 -1.30 -1.97
CA ASP A 114 -7.47 -1.54 -2.74
C ASP A 114 -7.26 -2.42 -3.98
N GLY A 115 -6.03 -2.85 -4.20
CA GLY A 115 -5.60 -3.64 -5.34
C GLY A 115 -4.90 -2.83 -6.42
N MET A 116 -3.94 -3.48 -7.10
CA MET A 116 -3.14 -2.89 -8.15
C MET A 116 -3.93 -2.75 -9.46
N ARG A 117 -3.80 -1.62 -10.12
CA ARG A 117 -4.39 -1.39 -11.45
C ARG A 117 -3.54 -2.03 -12.53
N LEU A 118 -4.21 -2.77 -13.41
CA LEU A 118 -3.55 -3.47 -14.50
C LEU A 118 -3.76 -2.74 -15.83
N CYS A 119 -2.71 -2.73 -16.66
CA CYS A 119 -2.73 -2.17 -17.99
C CYS A 119 -3.79 -2.86 -18.88
N ARG A 120 -4.72 -2.07 -19.42
CA ARG A 120 -5.79 -2.52 -20.33
C ARG A 120 -5.40 -2.41 -21.81
N ASN A 121 -4.23 -1.83 -22.10
CA ASN A 121 -3.77 -1.60 -23.46
C ASN A 121 -3.43 -2.91 -24.19
N ASN A 122 -3.60 -2.89 -25.50
CA ASN A 122 -3.22 -3.97 -26.39
C ASN A 122 -2.16 -3.53 -27.41
N CYS A 123 -1.08 -2.90 -26.93
CA CYS A 123 -0.02 -2.35 -27.77
C CYS A 123 0.68 -3.43 -28.58
N LEU A 124 1.00 -3.13 -29.86
CA LEU A 124 1.79 -4.02 -30.71
C LEU A 124 3.23 -4.21 -30.18
N PHE A 125 3.75 -3.18 -29.51
CA PHE A 125 5.10 -3.15 -28.94
C PHE A 125 5.14 -3.46 -27.44
N CYS A 126 4.13 -4.14 -26.91
CA CYS A 126 4.09 -4.46 -25.49
C CYS A 126 5.22 -5.43 -25.13
N PHE A 127 6.26 -4.95 -24.43
CA PHE A 127 7.40 -5.76 -24.03
C PHE A 127 7.00 -6.94 -23.15
N MET A 128 5.92 -6.82 -22.38
CA MET A 128 5.37 -7.92 -21.56
C MET A 128 4.86 -9.09 -22.41
N LYS A 129 4.41 -8.83 -23.64
CA LYS A 129 4.02 -9.88 -24.59
C LYS A 129 5.19 -10.59 -25.24
N MET A 130 6.38 -9.97 -25.20
CA MET A 130 7.61 -10.53 -25.76
C MET A 130 8.39 -11.41 -24.77
N LEU A 131 7.94 -11.46 -23.50
CA LEU A 131 8.58 -12.29 -22.49
C LEU A 131 8.44 -13.78 -22.83
N PRO A 132 9.51 -14.58 -22.65
CA PRO A 132 9.49 -16.02 -22.84
C PRO A 132 8.39 -16.67 -22.00
N ARG A 133 7.74 -17.70 -22.53
CA ARG A 133 6.74 -18.47 -21.78
C ARG A 133 7.40 -19.31 -20.69
N GLY A 134 6.67 -19.53 -19.58
CA GLY A 134 7.11 -20.42 -18.50
C GLY A 134 7.95 -19.76 -17.41
N MET A 135 8.08 -18.44 -17.43
CA MET A 135 8.69 -17.69 -16.33
C MET A 135 7.72 -17.57 -15.12
N ARG A 136 8.21 -17.09 -13.97
CA ARG A 136 7.39 -16.86 -12.78
C ARG A 136 6.25 -15.89 -13.08
N ARG A 137 5.06 -16.12 -12.50
CA ARG A 137 3.83 -15.37 -12.79
C ARG A 137 3.95 -13.86 -12.57
N THR A 138 4.73 -13.45 -11.57
CA THR A 138 4.94 -12.03 -11.24
C THR A 138 5.58 -11.23 -12.38
N LEU A 139 6.36 -11.87 -13.25
CA LEU A 139 6.99 -11.21 -14.41
C LEU A 139 5.98 -10.90 -15.54
N TYR A 140 4.78 -11.46 -15.50
CA TYR A 140 3.74 -11.20 -16.48
C TYR A 140 2.67 -10.22 -15.98
N MET A 141 2.86 -9.64 -14.79
CA MET A 141 1.97 -8.61 -14.27
C MET A 141 2.24 -7.32 -15.05
N ARG A 142 1.17 -6.79 -15.64
CA ARG A 142 1.20 -5.54 -16.41
C ARG A 142 0.59 -4.46 -15.53
N ASP A 143 1.33 -4.05 -14.52
CA ASP A 143 0.94 -2.92 -13.68
C ASP A 143 0.87 -1.63 -14.52
N ASP A 144 -0.13 -0.81 -14.24
CA ASP A 144 -0.33 0.49 -14.85
C ASP A 144 -0.96 1.43 -13.81
N ASP A 145 -0.35 1.41 -12.63
CA ASP A 145 -0.83 2.12 -11.46
C ASP A 145 0.07 3.33 -11.18
N TYR A 146 -0.50 4.55 -11.29
CA TYR A 146 0.25 5.78 -11.05
C TYR A 146 0.80 5.87 -9.62
N ARG A 147 0.13 5.20 -8.65
CA ARG A 147 0.56 5.16 -7.25
C ARG A 147 1.89 4.40 -7.13
N LEU A 148 2.03 3.25 -7.81
CA LEU A 148 3.29 2.52 -7.86
C LEU A 148 4.37 3.25 -8.66
N SER A 149 3.97 4.05 -9.66
CA SER A 149 4.92 4.93 -10.36
C SER A 149 5.51 5.96 -9.40
N PHE A 150 4.68 6.59 -8.59
CA PHE A 150 5.12 7.59 -7.61
C PHE A 150 5.93 6.95 -6.46
N LEU A 151 5.38 5.90 -5.83
CA LEU A 151 5.98 5.28 -4.63
C LEU A 151 7.23 4.44 -4.92
N GLN A 152 7.29 3.77 -6.07
CA GLN A 152 8.30 2.76 -6.38
C GLN A 152 9.06 3.02 -7.69
N GLY A 153 8.68 4.05 -8.45
CA GLY A 153 9.31 4.36 -9.73
C GLY A 153 8.91 3.44 -10.87
N ASN A 154 7.79 2.71 -10.76
CA ASN A 154 7.30 1.85 -11.84
C ASN A 154 6.91 2.66 -13.07
N PHE A 155 7.12 2.09 -14.26
CA PHE A 155 6.67 2.71 -15.50
C PHE A 155 5.14 2.63 -15.61
N VAL A 156 4.50 3.74 -15.97
CA VAL A 156 3.05 3.83 -16.12
C VAL A 156 2.68 4.46 -17.46
N THR A 157 1.58 3.99 -18.09
CA THR A 157 1.15 4.52 -19.39
C THR A 157 0.17 5.71 -19.26
N LEU A 158 -0.39 5.94 -18.07
CA LEU A 158 -1.42 6.93 -17.77
C LEU A 158 -2.71 6.80 -18.62
N THR A 159 -2.88 5.70 -19.35
CA THR A 159 -4.01 5.55 -20.28
C THR A 159 -5.28 5.02 -19.62
N ASN A 160 -5.22 4.61 -18.37
CA ASN A 160 -6.34 4.10 -17.57
C ASN A 160 -6.70 5.00 -16.38
N LEU A 161 -6.20 6.23 -16.36
CA LEU A 161 -6.56 7.23 -15.35
C LEU A 161 -8.03 7.62 -15.48
N THR A 162 -8.66 7.86 -14.34
CA THR A 162 -9.95 8.53 -14.23
C THR A 162 -9.76 10.02 -13.95
N ASP A 163 -10.82 10.81 -14.05
CA ASP A 163 -10.77 12.24 -13.72
C ASP A 163 -10.39 12.44 -12.23
N ASP A 164 -10.90 11.58 -11.33
CA ASP A 164 -10.57 11.58 -9.90
C ASP A 164 -9.08 11.28 -9.66
N ASP A 165 -8.47 10.40 -10.46
CA ASP A 165 -7.04 10.12 -10.38
C ASP A 165 -6.20 11.33 -10.78
N VAL A 166 -6.61 12.03 -11.84
CA VAL A 166 -5.94 13.25 -12.29
C VAL A 166 -6.04 14.35 -11.23
N GLU A 167 -7.24 14.51 -10.64
CA GLU A 167 -7.43 15.47 -9.56
C GLU A 167 -6.54 15.15 -8.35
N ARG A 168 -6.47 13.88 -7.95
CA ARG A 168 -5.61 13.43 -6.85
C ARG A 168 -4.13 13.63 -7.16
N ILE A 169 -3.66 13.29 -8.35
CA ILE A 169 -2.26 13.51 -8.77
C ILE A 169 -1.89 14.99 -8.65
N VAL A 170 -2.78 15.89 -9.07
CA VAL A 170 -2.55 17.33 -9.04
C VAL A 170 -2.62 17.88 -7.62
N SER A 171 -3.66 17.53 -6.86
CA SER A 171 -3.88 18.04 -5.50
C SER A 171 -2.80 17.61 -4.50
N HIS A 172 -2.30 16.38 -4.64
CA HIS A 172 -1.22 15.84 -3.80
C HIS A 172 0.18 16.09 -4.41
N ALA A 173 0.26 16.80 -5.54
CA ALA A 173 1.53 17.11 -6.23
C ALA A 173 2.40 15.86 -6.47
N LEU A 174 1.81 14.74 -6.87
CA LEU A 174 2.51 13.46 -7.05
C LEU A 174 3.50 13.54 -8.22
N SER A 175 4.76 13.78 -7.91
CA SER A 175 5.86 13.96 -8.87
C SER A 175 7.18 13.47 -8.27
N PRO A 176 8.05 12.79 -9.06
CA PRO A 176 7.85 12.44 -10.48
C PRO A 176 6.96 11.22 -10.70
N LEU A 177 6.36 11.12 -11.89
CA LEU A 177 5.80 9.87 -12.41
C LEU A 177 6.68 9.41 -13.60
N ASN A 178 6.94 8.10 -13.69
CA ASN A 178 7.72 7.51 -14.77
C ASN A 178 6.77 7.06 -15.89
N VAL A 179 6.75 7.80 -17.00
CA VAL A 179 5.84 7.61 -18.15
C VAL A 179 6.59 7.17 -19.39
#